data_83d7efeaa2a783cc1dec789e699d0aa5
#
_entry.id   83d7efeaa2a783cc1dec789e699d0aa5
#
_cell.length_a   1.000
_cell.length_b   1.000
_cell.length_c   1.000
_cell.angle_alpha   90.00
_cell.angle_beta   90.00
_cell.angle_gamma   90.00
#
_symmetry.space_group_name_H-M   'P 1'
#
loop_
_entity.id
_entity.type
_entity.pdbx_description
1 polymer ?
#
loop_
_entity_poly.entity_id
_entity_poly.type
_entity_poly.pdbx_seq_one_letter_code
_entity_poly.pdbx_strand_id
1 'polypeptide(L)'
;MKQAREELQTAKDNLEIVKEGITKNRASFRGTLNRSTIRSTLSGFILDVPFKVGNSVIMSNTFNDGTTIATVANMNDLIFRGNLDETEVGRVHEGMPVKLTIGALQDLSFNATLEYISPKGVEENGANQFEIKAAIQAPDSVQIRSGYSANAEIVLERALKTLALPESTVEFSGDSTFVYVLTDSIPQQKFKRQQIEVGMSDGIKIAVKSGLTAKDKVRGAEKSDK
;
A
#
# COMPACT_ATOMS: atom_id res chain seq x y z
N MET A 1 -23.07 -16.89 67.46
CA MET A 1 -23.49 -15.74 66.63
C MET A 1 -22.38 -15.10 65.78
N LYS A 2 -21.14 -15.00 66.29
CA LYS A 2 -20.01 -14.45 65.51
C LYS A 2 -19.64 -15.33 64.31
N GLN A 3 -19.52 -16.63 64.53
CA GLN A 3 -19.16 -17.61 63.53
C GLN A 3 -20.15 -17.66 62.34
N ALA A 4 -21.46 -17.65 62.61
CA ALA A 4 -22.49 -17.63 61.56
C ALA A 4 -22.50 -16.33 60.69
N ARG A 5 -22.03 -15.22 61.29
CA ARG A 5 -21.86 -13.95 60.52
C ARG A 5 -20.64 -14.02 59.60
N GLU A 6 -19.56 -14.63 60.04
CA GLU A 6 -18.33 -14.82 59.27
C GLU A 6 -18.60 -15.78 58.07
N GLU A 7 -19.31 -16.88 58.30
CA GLU A 7 -19.72 -17.82 57.26
C GLU A 7 -20.64 -17.17 56.21
N LEU A 8 -21.62 -16.36 56.68
CA LEU A 8 -22.50 -15.63 55.77
C LEU A 8 -21.72 -14.60 54.94
N GLN A 9 -20.74 -13.91 55.55
CA GLN A 9 -19.91 -12.95 54.84
C GLN A 9 -19.03 -13.64 53.78
N THR A 10 -18.42 -14.76 54.13
CA THR A 10 -17.60 -15.56 53.21
C THR A 10 -18.45 -16.10 52.04
N ALA A 11 -19.67 -16.55 52.28
CA ALA A 11 -20.57 -17.00 51.25
C ALA A 11 -21.02 -15.87 50.30
N LYS A 12 -21.25 -14.66 50.87
CA LYS A 12 -21.55 -13.47 50.06
C LYS A 12 -20.37 -13.04 49.19
N ASP A 13 -19.17 -13.04 49.76
CA ASP A 13 -17.93 -12.68 49.04
C ASP A 13 -17.63 -13.68 47.93
N ASN A 14 -17.87 -14.99 48.17
CA ASN A 14 -17.74 -16.01 47.15
C ASN A 14 -18.78 -15.85 46.04
N LEU A 15 -20.02 -15.52 46.35
CA LEU A 15 -21.05 -15.24 45.37
C LEU A 15 -20.71 -14.01 44.51
N GLU A 16 -20.13 -12.99 45.14
CA GLU A 16 -19.71 -11.77 44.45
C GLU A 16 -18.51 -12.02 43.55
N ILE A 17 -17.56 -12.87 43.98
CA ILE A 17 -16.44 -13.33 43.15
C ILE A 17 -16.94 -14.06 41.90
N VAL A 18 -17.95 -14.91 42.05
CA VAL A 18 -18.53 -15.69 40.95
C VAL A 18 -19.31 -14.77 39.99
N LYS A 19 -20.02 -13.76 40.48
CA LYS A 19 -20.81 -12.85 39.67
C LYS A 19 -19.99 -11.72 39.03
N GLU A 20 -19.07 -11.14 39.75
CA GLU A 20 -18.36 -9.91 39.35
C GLU A 20 -16.85 -10.10 39.23
N GLY A 21 -16.32 -11.26 39.62
CA GLY A 21 -14.89 -11.57 39.60
C GLY A 21 -14.02 -10.82 40.62
N ILE A 22 -14.63 -10.04 41.53
CA ILE A 22 -13.92 -9.19 42.52
C ILE A 22 -14.62 -9.22 43.88
N THR A 23 -13.85 -9.24 44.98
CA THR A 23 -14.36 -9.00 46.36
C THR A 23 -14.31 -7.53 46.73
N LYS A 24 -15.39 -6.98 47.33
CA LYS A 24 -15.48 -5.58 47.82
C LYS A 24 -14.41 -5.19 48.82
N ASN A 25 -13.85 -6.15 49.56
CA ASN A 25 -12.82 -5.89 50.60
C ASN A 25 -11.41 -5.65 50.03
N ARG A 26 -11.22 -5.72 48.69
CA ARG A 26 -9.96 -5.32 48.03
C ARG A 26 -10.04 -3.97 47.34
N ALA A 27 -10.77 -3.01 47.92
CA ALA A 27 -10.90 -1.63 47.43
C ALA A 27 -9.56 -0.85 47.39
N SER A 28 -8.44 -1.39 47.89
CA SER A 28 -7.12 -0.78 47.77
C SER A 28 -6.32 -1.21 46.55
N PHE A 29 -6.82 -2.12 45.71
CA PHE A 29 -6.21 -2.48 44.44
C PHE A 29 -6.97 -1.86 43.28
N ARG A 30 -6.91 -0.53 43.16
CA ARG A 30 -7.31 0.23 41.99
C ARG A 30 -6.45 -0.15 40.77
N GLY A 31 -6.68 -1.27 40.20
CA GLY A 31 -5.90 -1.77 39.04
C GLY A 31 -6.13 -3.24 38.77
N THR A 32 -6.87 -3.94 39.61
CA THR A 32 -7.17 -5.34 39.38
C THR A 32 -8.33 -5.42 38.38
N LEU A 33 -7.94 -5.61 37.15
CA LEU A 33 -8.71 -6.04 36.01
C LEU A 33 -9.89 -6.91 36.43
N ASN A 34 -11.08 -6.43 36.16
CA ASN A 34 -12.28 -7.25 36.16
C ASN A 34 -12.03 -8.35 35.14
N ARG A 35 -11.59 -9.53 35.61
CA ARG A 35 -11.17 -10.65 34.77
C ARG A 35 -12.29 -11.18 33.86
N SER A 36 -13.52 -10.76 34.14
CA SER A 36 -14.71 -11.12 33.36
C SER A 36 -14.99 -10.16 32.19
N THR A 37 -14.35 -8.98 32.15
CA THR A 37 -14.57 -8.00 31.11
C THR A 37 -13.29 -7.77 30.31
N ILE A 38 -13.29 -8.16 29.05
CA ILE A 38 -12.21 -7.92 28.10
C ILE A 38 -12.54 -6.64 27.33
N ARG A 39 -11.64 -5.67 27.33
CA ARG A 39 -11.78 -4.40 26.65
C ARG A 39 -10.78 -4.29 25.51
N SER A 40 -11.21 -3.68 24.42
CA SER A 40 -10.29 -3.32 23.34
C SER A 40 -9.24 -2.31 23.83
N THR A 41 -8.00 -2.49 23.40
CA THR A 41 -6.87 -1.57 23.68
C THR A 41 -6.82 -0.40 22.71
N LEU A 42 -7.54 -0.51 21.57
CA LEU A 42 -7.61 0.54 20.55
C LEU A 42 -9.06 0.77 20.09
N SER A 43 -9.32 1.97 19.57
CA SER A 43 -10.58 2.31 18.93
C SER A 43 -10.51 1.93 17.45
N GLY A 44 -11.53 1.26 16.92
CA GLY A 44 -11.53 0.81 15.54
C GLY A 44 -12.72 -0.07 15.21
N PHE A 45 -12.64 -0.75 14.07
CA PHE A 45 -13.64 -1.71 13.62
C PHE A 45 -13.28 -3.13 14.07
N ILE A 46 -14.28 -3.88 14.48
CA ILE A 46 -14.14 -5.30 14.75
C ILE A 46 -14.08 -6.03 13.41
N LEU A 47 -12.95 -6.65 13.12
CA LEU A 47 -12.75 -7.40 11.87
C LEU A 47 -13.33 -8.80 11.96
N ASP A 48 -13.11 -9.47 13.10
CA ASP A 48 -13.55 -10.84 13.32
C ASP A 48 -13.78 -11.10 14.80
N VAL A 49 -14.74 -11.99 15.10
CA VAL A 49 -15.04 -12.52 16.43
C VAL A 49 -15.10 -14.05 16.33
N PRO A 50 -13.95 -14.75 16.27
CA PRO A 50 -13.91 -16.19 16.07
C PRO A 50 -14.46 -16.97 17.26
N PHE A 51 -14.60 -16.29 18.40
CA PHE A 51 -14.98 -16.92 19.68
C PHE A 51 -16.50 -16.89 19.91
N LYS A 52 -17.07 -18.02 20.34
CA LYS A 52 -18.51 -18.17 20.60
C LYS A 52 -18.77 -18.43 22.07
N VAL A 53 -19.96 -18.05 22.52
CA VAL A 53 -20.43 -18.34 23.89
C VAL A 53 -20.44 -19.86 24.11
N GLY A 54 -19.87 -20.28 25.24
CA GLY A 54 -19.73 -21.69 25.60
C GLY A 54 -18.34 -22.29 25.32
N ASN A 55 -17.50 -21.61 24.56
CA ASN A 55 -16.12 -22.07 24.36
C ASN A 55 -15.23 -21.76 25.55
N SER A 56 -14.19 -22.57 25.77
CA SER A 56 -13.20 -22.34 26.82
C SER A 56 -12.14 -21.34 26.38
N VAL A 57 -11.84 -20.37 27.24
CA VAL A 57 -10.79 -19.37 27.01
C VAL A 57 -9.50 -19.84 27.66
N ILE A 58 -8.41 -19.83 26.92
CA ILE A 58 -7.06 -20.11 27.42
C ILE A 58 -6.32 -18.78 27.55
N MET A 59 -5.74 -18.56 28.72
CA MET A 59 -4.94 -17.37 28.99
C MET A 59 -3.58 -17.48 28.29
N SER A 60 -3.10 -16.39 27.73
CA SER A 60 -1.73 -16.32 27.18
C SER A 60 -0.69 -16.57 28.27
N ASN A 61 0.33 -17.35 27.94
CA ASN A 61 1.50 -17.60 28.77
C ASN A 61 2.75 -17.77 27.88
N THR A 62 3.90 -18.06 28.50
CA THR A 62 5.19 -18.20 27.78
C THR A 62 5.19 -19.29 26.69
N PHE A 63 4.27 -20.26 26.76
CA PHE A 63 4.19 -21.40 25.84
C PHE A 63 2.95 -21.33 24.91
N ASN A 64 2.03 -20.40 25.12
CA ASN A 64 0.79 -20.31 24.39
C ASN A 64 0.32 -18.86 24.26
N ASP A 65 0.03 -18.42 23.03
CA ASP A 65 -0.44 -17.06 22.72
C ASP A 65 -1.83 -16.73 23.28
N GLY A 66 -2.54 -17.76 23.78
CA GLY A 66 -3.89 -17.60 24.32
C GLY A 66 -4.99 -17.63 23.25
N THR A 67 -6.23 -17.46 23.71
CA THR A 67 -7.41 -17.46 22.82
C THR A 67 -7.70 -16.06 22.31
N THR A 68 -7.73 -15.89 20.98
CA THR A 68 -8.18 -14.66 20.32
C THR A 68 -9.70 -14.52 20.46
N ILE A 69 -10.17 -13.48 21.13
CA ILE A 69 -11.59 -13.20 21.36
C ILE A 69 -12.18 -12.40 20.19
N ALA A 70 -11.48 -11.35 19.78
CA ALA A 70 -11.85 -10.50 18.66
C ALA A 70 -10.61 -9.82 18.09
N THR A 71 -10.65 -9.52 16.81
CA THR A 71 -9.62 -8.73 16.14
C THR A 71 -10.19 -7.35 15.83
N VAL A 72 -9.49 -6.30 16.26
CA VAL A 72 -9.89 -4.90 16.05
C VAL A 72 -8.80 -4.17 15.30
N ALA A 73 -9.17 -3.38 14.29
CA ALA A 73 -8.22 -2.59 13.50
C ALA A 73 -8.74 -1.18 13.24
N ASN A 74 -7.81 -0.24 13.06
CA ASN A 74 -8.09 1.10 12.57
C ASN A 74 -8.18 1.06 11.03
N MET A 75 -9.37 1.25 10.48
CA MET A 75 -9.59 1.20 9.04
C MET A 75 -9.20 2.49 8.30
N ASN A 76 -8.79 3.53 9.03
CA ASN A 76 -8.26 4.75 8.41
C ASN A 76 -6.77 4.65 8.09
N ASP A 77 -6.11 3.59 8.55
CA ASP A 77 -4.68 3.36 8.39
C ASP A 77 -4.47 2.06 7.60
N LEU A 78 -4.67 2.15 6.30
CA LEU A 78 -4.57 1.01 5.40
C LEU A 78 -3.17 0.95 4.78
N ILE A 79 -2.57 -0.22 4.84
CA ILE A 79 -1.26 -0.50 4.27
C ILE A 79 -1.40 -1.54 3.15
N PHE A 80 -0.88 -1.21 1.99
CA PHE A 80 -0.66 -2.18 0.93
C PHE A 80 0.58 -3.01 1.25
N ARG A 81 0.45 -4.33 1.12
CA ARG A 81 1.58 -5.26 1.19
C ARG A 81 1.68 -5.99 -0.14
N GLY A 82 2.85 -6.00 -0.71
CA GLY A 82 3.13 -6.67 -1.97
C GLY A 82 4.54 -7.23 -1.98
N ASN A 83 4.83 -8.01 -3.02
CA ASN A 83 6.14 -8.59 -3.25
C ASN A 83 6.73 -7.99 -4.52
N LEU A 84 8.02 -7.71 -4.49
CA LEU A 84 8.78 -7.14 -5.60
C LEU A 84 9.91 -8.12 -5.95
N ASP A 85 10.12 -8.34 -7.23
CA ASP A 85 11.19 -9.21 -7.72
C ASP A 85 12.58 -8.63 -7.46
N GLU A 86 13.59 -9.51 -7.29
CA GLU A 86 14.99 -9.14 -7.06
C GLU A 86 15.55 -8.23 -8.17
N THR A 87 15.10 -8.41 -9.41
CA THR A 87 15.57 -7.60 -10.56
C THR A 87 15.07 -6.16 -10.52
N GLU A 88 13.96 -5.92 -9.84
CA GLU A 88 13.32 -4.60 -9.77
C GLU A 88 13.63 -3.85 -8.45
N VAL A 89 13.90 -4.58 -7.36
CA VAL A 89 14.08 -3.99 -6.02
C VAL A 89 15.24 -2.97 -5.98
N GLY A 90 16.29 -3.18 -6.76
CA GLY A 90 17.44 -2.26 -6.83
C GLY A 90 17.13 -0.87 -7.43
N ARG A 91 15.97 -0.74 -8.09
CA ARG A 91 15.52 0.52 -8.73
C ARG A 91 14.51 1.28 -7.88
N VAL A 92 14.04 0.68 -6.79
CA VAL A 92 12.96 1.19 -5.95
C VAL A 92 13.51 1.66 -4.62
N HIS A 93 12.98 2.78 -4.11
CA HIS A 93 13.37 3.32 -2.80
C HIS A 93 12.15 3.81 -2.04
N GLU A 94 12.30 3.90 -0.72
CA GLU A 94 11.30 4.49 0.16
C GLU A 94 10.96 5.92 -0.25
N GLY A 95 9.71 6.31 -0.10
CA GLY A 95 9.19 7.60 -0.52
C GLY A 95 8.71 7.68 -1.98
N MET A 96 8.91 6.62 -2.78
CA MET A 96 8.40 6.60 -4.15
C MET A 96 6.88 6.59 -4.20
N PRO A 97 6.29 7.32 -5.18
CA PRO A 97 4.85 7.28 -5.42
C PRO A 97 4.45 5.94 -6.03
N VAL A 98 3.40 5.36 -5.49
CA VAL A 98 2.80 4.11 -5.94
C VAL A 98 1.35 4.38 -6.32
N LYS A 99 0.93 3.89 -7.47
CA LYS A 99 -0.46 3.91 -7.91
C LYS A 99 -1.06 2.53 -7.68
N LEU A 100 -2.10 2.46 -6.85
CA LEU A 100 -2.77 1.21 -6.52
C LEU A 100 -4.11 1.09 -7.25
N THR A 101 -4.37 -0.08 -7.79
CA THR A 101 -5.68 -0.46 -8.33
C THR A 101 -6.17 -1.67 -7.55
N ILE A 102 -7.31 -1.52 -6.86
CA ILE A 102 -7.90 -2.57 -6.05
C ILE A 102 -8.85 -3.40 -6.91
N GLY A 103 -8.72 -4.72 -6.89
CA GLY A 103 -9.52 -5.62 -7.73
C GLY A 103 -11.03 -5.50 -7.54
N ALA A 104 -11.48 -5.17 -6.31
CA ALA A 104 -12.89 -4.93 -6.00
C ALA A 104 -13.40 -3.53 -6.42
N LEU A 105 -12.49 -2.59 -6.76
CA LEU A 105 -12.77 -1.19 -7.10
C LEU A 105 -12.00 -0.80 -8.37
N GLN A 106 -12.21 -1.53 -9.46
CA GLN A 106 -11.40 -1.45 -10.69
C GLN A 106 -11.44 -0.07 -11.36
N ASP A 107 -12.51 0.68 -11.19
CA ASP A 107 -12.66 2.03 -11.75
C ASP A 107 -11.93 3.12 -10.95
N LEU A 108 -11.38 2.76 -9.78
CA LEU A 108 -10.71 3.68 -8.88
C LEU A 108 -9.23 3.35 -8.76
N SER A 109 -8.41 4.38 -8.85
CA SER A 109 -7.00 4.29 -8.53
C SER A 109 -6.67 5.13 -7.28
N PHE A 110 -5.86 4.58 -6.41
CA PHE A 110 -5.46 5.20 -5.15
C PHE A 110 -3.99 5.57 -5.20
N ASN A 111 -3.67 6.74 -4.69
CA ASN A 111 -2.27 7.10 -4.51
C ASN A 111 -1.77 6.48 -3.20
N ALA A 112 -0.56 5.97 -3.24
CA ALA A 112 0.13 5.45 -2.08
C ALA A 112 1.58 5.91 -2.10
N THR A 113 2.22 5.85 -0.96
CA THR A 113 3.65 6.15 -0.82
C THR A 113 4.34 4.91 -0.28
N LEU A 114 5.43 4.50 -0.92
CA LEU A 114 6.24 3.39 -0.48
C LEU A 114 6.95 3.76 0.82
N GLU A 115 6.68 3.03 1.90
CA GLU A 115 7.25 3.34 3.22
C GLU A 115 8.32 2.35 3.66
N TYR A 116 8.26 1.13 3.13
CA TYR A 116 9.16 0.09 3.58
C TYR A 116 9.48 -0.89 2.46
N ILE A 117 10.74 -1.27 2.38
CA ILE A 117 11.24 -2.35 1.53
C ILE A 117 11.99 -3.32 2.45
N SER A 118 11.63 -4.60 2.43
CA SER A 118 12.30 -5.61 3.24
C SER A 118 13.77 -5.72 2.84
N PRO A 119 14.71 -5.64 3.79
CA PRO A 119 16.14 -5.88 3.51
C PRO A 119 16.45 -7.36 3.28
N LYS A 120 15.48 -8.25 3.53
CA LYS A 120 15.63 -9.70 3.35
C LYS A 120 14.66 -10.19 2.27
N GLY A 121 15.22 -10.80 1.23
CA GLY A 121 14.46 -11.55 0.25
C GLY A 121 13.96 -12.88 0.81
N VAL A 122 12.83 -13.33 0.33
CA VAL A 122 12.24 -14.64 0.61
C VAL A 122 12.05 -15.34 -0.73
N GLU A 123 12.54 -16.59 -0.83
CA GLU A 123 12.29 -17.40 -2.02
C GLU A 123 10.83 -17.88 -2.01
N GLU A 124 10.10 -17.48 -3.03
CA GLU A 124 8.72 -17.87 -3.27
C GLU A 124 8.55 -18.33 -4.72
N ASN A 125 8.05 -19.54 -4.93
CA ASN A 125 7.86 -20.13 -6.27
C ASN A 125 9.13 -20.13 -7.15
N GLY A 126 10.32 -20.25 -6.55
CA GLY A 126 11.60 -20.29 -7.26
C GLY A 126 12.15 -18.93 -7.69
N ALA A 127 11.59 -17.84 -7.19
CA ALA A 127 12.09 -16.47 -7.36
C ALA A 127 12.31 -15.80 -6.01
N ASN A 128 13.38 -14.99 -5.92
CA ASN A 128 13.62 -14.16 -4.74
C ASN A 128 12.71 -12.94 -4.78
N GLN A 129 11.88 -12.81 -3.76
CA GLN A 129 10.93 -11.70 -3.62
C GLN A 129 11.20 -10.90 -2.35
N PHE A 130 11.01 -9.59 -2.46
CA PHE A 130 11.18 -8.65 -1.36
C PHE A 130 9.83 -8.05 -0.99
N GLU A 131 9.42 -8.19 0.28
CA GLU A 131 8.19 -7.58 0.76
C GLU A 131 8.32 -6.05 0.74
N ILE A 132 7.30 -5.40 0.20
CA ILE A 132 7.15 -3.95 0.24
C ILE A 132 5.87 -3.55 0.96
N LYS A 133 5.88 -2.37 1.60
CA LYS A 133 4.70 -1.78 2.23
C LYS A 133 4.52 -0.35 1.76
N ALA A 134 3.30 -0.01 1.38
CA ALA A 134 2.94 1.34 0.99
C ALA A 134 1.70 1.84 1.74
N ALA A 135 1.77 3.05 2.26
CA ALA A 135 0.65 3.71 2.91
C ALA A 135 -0.34 4.20 1.85
N ILE A 136 -1.60 3.81 2.00
CA ILE A 136 -2.67 4.15 1.06
C ILE A 136 -3.31 5.46 1.46
N GLN A 137 -3.41 6.41 0.54
CA GLN A 137 -4.17 7.64 0.71
C GLN A 137 -5.59 7.43 0.15
N ALA A 138 -6.47 6.86 0.98
CA ALA A 138 -7.85 6.65 0.60
C ALA A 138 -8.70 7.87 0.98
N PRO A 139 -9.60 8.35 0.11
CA PRO A 139 -10.59 9.36 0.48
C PRO A 139 -11.63 8.75 1.43
N ASP A 140 -12.12 9.53 2.38
CA ASP A 140 -13.11 9.11 3.39
C ASP A 140 -14.43 8.58 2.78
N SER A 141 -14.70 8.92 1.52
CA SER A 141 -15.90 8.49 0.79
C SER A 141 -15.85 7.05 0.32
N VAL A 142 -14.68 6.38 0.36
CA VAL A 142 -14.48 5.02 -0.16
C VAL A 142 -14.15 4.06 0.97
N GLN A 143 -14.99 3.07 1.16
CA GLN A 143 -14.72 2.00 2.11
C GLN A 143 -13.90 0.89 1.48
N ILE A 144 -12.61 0.83 1.85
CA ILE A 144 -11.71 -0.26 1.49
C ILE A 144 -11.71 -1.27 2.62
N ARG A 145 -11.86 -2.55 2.28
CA ARG A 145 -11.81 -3.63 3.27
C ARG A 145 -10.42 -4.25 3.33
N SER A 146 -10.01 -4.64 4.53
CA SER A 146 -8.81 -5.44 4.70
C SER A 146 -8.95 -6.78 3.96
N GLY A 147 -7.86 -7.25 3.32
CA GLY A 147 -7.85 -8.49 2.55
C GLY A 147 -8.23 -8.33 1.07
N TYR A 148 -8.50 -7.14 0.58
CA TYR A 148 -8.67 -6.94 -0.85
C TYR A 148 -7.34 -7.11 -1.59
N SER A 149 -7.40 -7.74 -2.76
CA SER A 149 -6.28 -7.82 -3.69
C SER A 149 -6.08 -6.47 -4.38
N ALA A 150 -4.85 -6.05 -4.52
CA ALA A 150 -4.51 -4.83 -5.21
C ALA A 150 -3.26 -5.01 -6.09
N ASN A 151 -3.23 -4.33 -7.22
CA ASN A 151 -2.07 -4.21 -8.08
C ASN A 151 -1.41 -2.85 -7.84
N ALA A 152 -0.08 -2.86 -7.73
CA ALA A 152 0.73 -1.67 -7.51
C ALA A 152 1.56 -1.35 -8.75
N GLU A 153 1.46 -0.12 -9.20
CA GLU A 153 2.34 0.45 -10.23
C GLU A 153 3.29 1.44 -9.54
N ILE A 154 4.59 1.12 -9.50
CA ILE A 154 5.60 1.98 -8.93
C ILE A 154 6.14 2.88 -10.02
N VAL A 155 6.05 4.21 -9.83
CA VAL A 155 6.55 5.18 -10.79
C VAL A 155 8.05 5.39 -10.53
N LEU A 156 8.89 4.71 -11.30
CA LEU A 156 10.35 4.77 -11.15
C LEU A 156 10.91 6.15 -11.53
N GLU A 157 10.37 6.74 -12.59
CA GLU A 157 10.85 8.00 -13.11
C GLU A 157 9.70 8.80 -13.73
N ARG A 158 9.72 10.11 -13.57
CA ARG A 158 8.67 10.99 -14.11
C ARG A 158 9.27 12.24 -14.75
N ALA A 159 9.07 12.38 -16.04
CA ALA A 159 9.39 13.61 -16.75
C ALA A 159 8.20 14.60 -16.67
N LEU A 160 8.37 15.70 -15.93
CA LEU A 160 7.34 16.73 -15.79
C LEU A 160 7.58 17.87 -16.78
N LYS A 161 6.52 18.28 -17.51
CA LYS A 161 6.53 19.46 -18.42
C LYS A 161 7.64 19.40 -19.48
N THR A 162 8.00 18.22 -19.94
CA THR A 162 9.01 18.02 -20.98
C THR A 162 8.33 17.94 -22.36
N LEU A 163 9.00 18.50 -23.38
CA LEU A 163 8.58 18.31 -24.76
C LEU A 163 8.67 16.82 -25.09
N ALA A 164 7.64 16.23 -25.67
CA ALA A 164 7.63 14.84 -26.06
C ALA A 164 7.22 14.66 -27.51
N LEU A 165 7.87 13.73 -28.19
CA LEU A 165 7.56 13.33 -29.56
C LEU A 165 7.14 11.86 -29.60
N PRO A 166 6.33 11.45 -30.58
CA PRO A 166 6.15 10.03 -30.85
C PRO A 166 7.52 9.40 -31.19
N GLU A 167 7.86 8.29 -30.57
CA GLU A 167 9.17 7.64 -30.79
C GLU A 167 9.39 7.24 -32.25
N SER A 168 8.30 6.92 -32.97
CA SER A 168 8.31 6.62 -34.40
C SER A 168 8.77 7.78 -35.33
N THR A 169 8.87 9.02 -34.78
CA THR A 169 9.33 10.19 -35.55
C THR A 169 10.81 10.46 -35.36
N VAL A 170 11.47 9.67 -34.53
CA VAL A 170 12.87 9.83 -34.14
C VAL A 170 13.72 8.79 -34.87
N GLU A 171 14.83 9.27 -35.45
CA GLU A 171 15.83 8.44 -36.11
C GLU A 171 17.04 8.25 -35.19
N PHE A 172 17.34 7.02 -34.82
CA PHE A 172 18.53 6.66 -34.06
C PHE A 172 19.67 6.29 -35.02
N SER A 173 20.80 6.97 -34.92
CA SER A 173 21.97 6.71 -35.77
C SER A 173 23.22 6.68 -34.89
N GLY A 174 23.67 5.47 -34.49
CA GLY A 174 24.73 5.28 -33.50
C GLY A 174 24.36 5.93 -32.19
N ASP A 175 25.26 6.75 -31.64
CA ASP A 175 25.06 7.46 -30.36
C ASP A 175 24.28 8.78 -30.52
N SER A 176 23.83 9.12 -31.73
CA SER A 176 23.15 10.38 -32.03
C SER A 176 21.71 10.16 -32.44
N THR A 177 20.85 11.05 -31.99
CA THR A 177 19.41 11.02 -32.25
C THR A 177 19.01 12.21 -33.11
N PHE A 178 18.21 11.98 -34.14
CA PHE A 178 17.83 12.96 -35.11
C PHE A 178 16.31 12.99 -35.34
N VAL A 179 15.82 14.16 -35.73
CA VAL A 179 14.45 14.37 -36.21
C VAL A 179 14.47 15.23 -37.48
N TYR A 180 13.41 15.13 -38.24
CA TYR A 180 13.23 15.95 -39.45
C TYR A 180 12.28 17.09 -39.13
N VAL A 181 12.81 18.30 -39.01
CA VAL A 181 12.06 19.54 -38.73
C VAL A 181 11.64 20.20 -40.05
N LEU A 182 10.36 20.58 -40.16
CA LEU A 182 9.81 21.29 -41.30
C LEU A 182 10.42 22.70 -41.35
N THR A 183 11.12 23.02 -42.45
CA THR A 183 11.69 24.36 -42.71
C THR A 183 10.80 25.17 -43.60
N ASP A 184 10.26 24.56 -44.67
CA ASP A 184 9.38 25.22 -45.66
C ASP A 184 8.17 24.34 -45.98
N SER A 185 7.01 24.95 -46.19
CA SER A 185 5.79 24.26 -46.54
C SER A 185 5.25 24.52 -47.92
N ILE A 186 5.80 25.52 -48.64
CA ILE A 186 5.36 25.95 -49.98
C ILE A 186 6.60 26.18 -50.86
N PRO A 187 6.65 25.69 -52.13
CA PRO A 187 5.64 24.88 -52.84
C PRO A 187 5.66 23.40 -52.47
N GLN A 188 6.71 22.92 -51.82
CA GLN A 188 6.88 21.57 -51.30
C GLN A 188 7.41 21.59 -49.90
N GLN A 189 7.00 20.62 -49.07
CA GLN A 189 7.52 20.47 -47.74
C GLN A 189 9.00 20.11 -47.74
N LYS A 190 9.81 20.95 -47.16
CA LYS A 190 11.25 20.69 -46.96
C LYS A 190 11.54 20.44 -45.53
N PHE A 191 12.26 19.34 -45.26
CA PHE A 191 12.65 18.95 -43.92
C PHE A 191 14.16 19.04 -43.78
N LYS A 192 14.59 19.53 -42.63
CA LYS A 192 16.00 19.57 -42.25
C LYS A 192 16.23 18.55 -41.16
N ARG A 193 17.23 17.71 -41.35
CA ARG A 193 17.69 16.79 -40.29
C ARG A 193 18.34 17.57 -39.16
N GLN A 194 17.83 17.41 -37.94
CA GLN A 194 18.30 18.12 -36.75
C GLN A 194 18.62 17.13 -35.64
N GLN A 195 19.79 17.27 -35.06
CA GLN A 195 20.19 16.47 -33.91
C GLN A 195 19.45 16.97 -32.68
N ILE A 196 18.98 16.03 -31.88
CA ILE A 196 18.30 16.28 -30.61
C ILE A 196 18.89 15.42 -29.51
N GLU A 197 18.77 15.89 -28.29
CA GLU A 197 19.01 15.06 -27.12
C GLU A 197 17.68 14.55 -26.58
N VAL A 198 17.60 13.25 -26.45
CA VAL A 198 16.40 12.59 -25.93
C VAL A 198 16.60 12.18 -24.47
N GLY A 199 15.50 12.00 -23.80
CA GLY A 199 15.44 11.51 -22.43
C GLY A 199 14.72 10.18 -22.33
N MET A 200 13.87 10.07 -21.33
CA MET A 200 13.05 8.90 -21.06
C MET A 200 12.07 8.63 -22.22
N SER A 201 11.89 7.36 -22.56
CA SER A 201 10.85 6.86 -23.45
C SER A 201 9.90 5.93 -22.71
N ASP A 202 8.63 5.97 -23.07
CA ASP A 202 7.60 5.01 -22.62
C ASP A 202 7.26 3.97 -23.72
N GLY A 203 8.07 3.94 -24.80
CA GLY A 203 7.84 3.07 -25.98
C GLY A 203 6.83 3.63 -26.99
N ILE A 204 6.10 4.70 -26.64
CA ILE A 204 5.16 5.41 -27.51
C ILE A 204 5.67 6.83 -27.75
N LYS A 205 6.10 7.50 -26.71
CA LYS A 205 6.63 8.88 -26.71
C LYS A 205 8.00 8.93 -26.07
N ILE A 206 8.86 9.76 -26.64
CA ILE A 206 10.18 10.03 -26.11
C ILE A 206 10.28 11.49 -25.68
N ALA A 207 10.84 11.73 -24.50
CA ALA A 207 11.08 13.07 -23.97
C ALA A 207 12.25 13.71 -24.72
N VAL A 208 12.14 14.99 -25.07
CA VAL A 208 13.21 15.76 -25.69
C VAL A 208 13.80 16.70 -24.65
N LYS A 209 15.11 16.53 -24.37
CA LYS A 209 15.86 17.36 -23.42
C LYS A 209 16.32 18.67 -24.06
N SER A 210 16.82 18.59 -25.32
CA SER A 210 17.32 19.75 -26.06
C SER A 210 17.24 19.54 -27.56
N GLY A 211 17.34 20.63 -28.33
CA GLY A 211 17.38 20.61 -29.78
C GLY A 211 16.05 20.88 -30.48
N LEU A 212 14.92 21.05 -29.78
CA LEU A 212 13.62 21.41 -30.35
C LEU A 212 12.88 22.43 -29.49
N THR A 213 11.98 23.15 -30.12
CA THR A 213 11.04 24.05 -29.45
C THR A 213 9.61 23.57 -29.64
N ALA A 214 8.69 24.02 -28.77
CA ALA A 214 7.27 23.63 -28.85
C ALA A 214 6.55 24.10 -30.16
N LYS A 215 7.19 24.97 -30.94
CA LYS A 215 6.66 25.48 -32.21
C LYS A 215 7.14 24.71 -33.44
N ASP A 216 8.16 23.87 -33.29
CA ASP A 216 8.73 23.13 -34.41
C ASP A 216 7.79 22.02 -34.82
N LYS A 217 7.62 21.86 -36.13
CA LYS A 217 6.82 20.77 -36.73
C LYS A 217 7.78 19.68 -37.18
N VAL A 218 7.60 18.51 -36.62
CA VAL A 218 8.42 17.35 -36.95
C VAL A 218 7.67 16.44 -37.93
N ARG A 219 8.41 15.83 -38.88
CA ARG A 219 7.88 14.86 -39.82
C ARG A 219 7.32 13.65 -39.06
N GLY A 220 6.06 13.33 -39.29
CA GLY A 220 5.44 12.14 -38.75
C GLY A 220 5.99 10.85 -39.42
N ALA A 221 5.69 9.69 -38.81
CA ALA A 221 5.96 8.41 -39.45
C ALA A 221 5.20 8.32 -40.79
N GLU A 222 5.81 7.75 -41.81
CA GLU A 222 5.13 7.47 -43.07
C GLU A 222 3.97 6.49 -42.83
N LYS A 223 2.76 6.90 -43.20
CA LYS A 223 1.67 5.95 -43.29
C LYS A 223 1.98 5.01 -44.47
N SER A 224 2.30 3.75 -44.16
CA SER A 224 2.26 2.74 -45.22
C SER A 224 0.80 2.50 -45.57
N ASP A 225 0.37 3.06 -46.67
CA ASP A 225 -0.90 2.65 -47.32
C ASP A 225 -0.77 1.15 -47.66
N LYS A 226 -1.55 0.34 -46.94
CA LYS A 226 -1.80 -1.06 -47.28
C LYS A 226 -3.19 -1.16 -47.89
#